data_9b9d34d97c09aa729336cb38ff6f815d
#
_entry.id   9b9d34d97c09aa729336cb38ff6f815d
#
_cell.length_a   1.000
_cell.length_b   1.000
_cell.length_c   1.000
_cell.angle_alpha   90.00
_cell.angle_beta   90.00
_cell.angle_gamma   90.00
#
_symmetry.space_group_name_H-M   'P 1'
#
loop_
_entity.id
_entity.type
_entity.pdbx_description
1 polymer ?
#
loop_
_entity_poly.entity_id
_entity_poly.type
_entity_poly.pdbx_seq_one_letter_code
_entity_poly.pdbx_strand_id
1 'polypeptide(L)'
;MAGILVVHGIGQEAQGPSTLQARLFPALRDGILRAGADISQQDVSFASYGEFFRPESEFLAPAPRYDASDVGPGYEEDLLEALWQRAADCDEAVIPPGEEVLGRTPAVARRALDALSRSKFLAGIAESAFIGNLKQVSTYFGDKKTRADVQEKVAEAIADDTRVIVGHSLGSVVAYEVLFAHPHQQVRALVTLGSPLGLRNVVFDRLTPAPAAVPGSKQVMGAWPPVGMWANVADTGDVVAAVEDLRPLFGSGIRQLRVYNGAKAHDMTSYLTDPRTGELILAGLHA
;
A
#
# COMPACT_ATOMS: atom_id res chain seq x y z
N MET A 1 1.70 -27.25 -1.10
CA MET A 1 0.88 -26.45 -2.04
C MET A 1 1.62 -25.16 -2.34
N ALA A 2 1.30 -24.46 -3.42
CA ALA A 2 2.01 -23.23 -3.78
C ALA A 2 1.71 -22.13 -2.75
N GLY A 3 2.76 -21.47 -2.25
CA GLY A 3 2.66 -20.53 -1.16
C GLY A 3 2.21 -19.12 -1.57
N ILE A 4 1.53 -18.45 -0.66
CA ILE A 4 1.13 -17.05 -0.74
C ILE A 4 1.92 -16.26 0.30
N LEU A 5 2.60 -15.19 -0.11
CA LEU A 5 3.20 -14.23 0.79
C LEU A 5 2.32 -12.98 0.86
N VAL A 6 1.94 -12.57 2.05
CA VAL A 6 1.17 -11.35 2.31
C VAL A 6 2.08 -10.28 2.88
N VAL A 7 2.10 -9.10 2.24
CA VAL A 7 2.91 -7.94 2.64
C VAL A 7 1.96 -6.82 3.07
N HIS A 8 2.01 -6.48 4.36
CA HIS A 8 1.12 -5.48 4.97
C HIS A 8 1.47 -4.04 4.58
N GLY A 9 0.56 -3.09 4.84
CA GLY A 9 0.80 -1.64 4.74
C GLY A 9 1.45 -1.04 5.99
N ILE A 10 1.38 0.28 6.11
CA ILE A 10 1.86 1.05 7.28
C ILE A 10 0.99 0.81 8.53
N GLY A 11 1.42 1.35 9.68
CA GLY A 11 0.68 1.28 10.94
C GLY A 11 0.69 -0.12 11.58
N GLN A 12 1.72 -0.93 11.30
CA GLN A 12 1.85 -2.30 11.82
C GLN A 12 3.16 -2.49 12.62
N GLU A 13 3.75 -1.42 13.09
CA GLU A 13 5.06 -1.40 13.78
C GLU A 13 5.12 -2.25 15.05
N ALA A 14 3.96 -2.53 15.66
CA ALA A 14 3.86 -3.36 16.84
C ALA A 14 3.40 -4.81 16.54
N GLN A 15 3.26 -5.19 15.26
CA GLN A 15 2.71 -6.50 14.89
C GLN A 15 3.77 -7.40 14.22
N GLY A 16 4.03 -8.54 14.88
CA GLY A 16 4.85 -9.59 14.28
C GLY A 16 4.06 -10.50 13.33
N PRO A 17 4.74 -11.42 12.61
CA PRO A 17 4.13 -12.30 11.61
C PRO A 17 2.94 -13.11 12.16
N SER A 18 3.04 -13.64 13.38
CA SER A 18 1.97 -14.45 14.00
C SER A 18 0.71 -13.63 14.28
N THR A 19 0.86 -12.36 14.71
CA THR A 19 -0.29 -11.46 14.95
C THR A 19 -0.95 -11.07 13.64
N LEU A 20 -0.14 -10.77 12.60
CA LEU A 20 -0.64 -10.49 11.25
C LEU A 20 -1.38 -11.70 10.69
N GLN A 21 -0.82 -12.91 10.83
CA GLN A 21 -1.46 -14.14 10.41
C GLN A 21 -2.81 -14.36 11.11
N ALA A 22 -2.85 -14.25 12.44
CA ALA A 22 -4.08 -14.44 13.21
C ALA A 22 -5.19 -13.47 12.79
N ARG A 23 -4.83 -12.24 12.40
CA ARG A 23 -5.78 -11.21 11.98
C ARG A 23 -6.20 -11.32 10.52
N LEU A 24 -5.26 -11.55 9.60
CA LEU A 24 -5.51 -11.45 8.16
C LEU A 24 -5.82 -12.78 7.48
N PHE A 25 -5.30 -13.90 8.01
CA PHE A 25 -5.55 -15.21 7.43
C PHE A 25 -7.03 -15.58 7.33
N PRO A 26 -7.88 -15.34 8.35
CA PRO A 26 -9.31 -15.65 8.24
C PRO A 26 -9.99 -14.92 7.07
N ALA A 27 -9.68 -13.62 6.87
CA ALA A 27 -10.23 -12.84 5.77
C ALA A 27 -9.76 -13.35 4.40
N LEU A 28 -8.48 -13.66 4.26
CA LEU A 28 -7.91 -14.23 3.04
C LEU A 28 -8.55 -15.59 2.72
N ARG A 29 -8.66 -16.46 3.72
CA ARG A 29 -9.29 -17.77 3.56
C ARG A 29 -10.75 -17.64 3.15
N ASP A 30 -11.51 -16.73 3.77
CA ASP A 30 -12.91 -16.48 3.42
C ASP A 30 -13.07 -16.03 1.95
N GLY A 31 -12.21 -15.13 1.47
CA GLY A 31 -12.21 -14.70 0.07
C GLY A 31 -11.92 -15.87 -0.89
N ILE A 32 -10.93 -16.69 -0.57
CA ILE A 32 -10.55 -17.87 -1.37
C ILE A 32 -11.63 -18.96 -1.32
N LEU A 33 -12.24 -19.21 -0.15
CA LEU A 33 -13.36 -20.15 -0.03
C LEU A 33 -14.55 -19.74 -0.89
N ARG A 34 -14.88 -18.44 -0.90
CA ARG A 34 -15.93 -17.89 -1.77
C ARG A 34 -15.59 -17.94 -3.25
N ALA A 35 -14.29 -17.97 -3.58
CA ALA A 35 -13.79 -18.20 -4.93
C ALA A 35 -13.74 -19.69 -5.34
N GLY A 36 -14.16 -20.59 -4.46
CA GLY A 36 -14.32 -22.04 -4.76
C GLY A 36 -13.11 -22.90 -4.42
N ALA A 37 -12.13 -22.42 -3.65
CA ALA A 37 -10.98 -23.20 -3.18
C ALA A 37 -10.81 -23.05 -1.65
N ASP A 38 -9.94 -23.86 -1.04
CA ASP A 38 -9.57 -23.74 0.36
C ASP A 38 -8.05 -23.72 0.50
N ILE A 39 -7.57 -22.97 1.50
CA ILE A 39 -6.16 -22.87 1.88
C ILE A 39 -6.01 -23.07 3.40
N SER A 40 -4.84 -23.57 3.78
CA SER A 40 -4.45 -23.74 5.17
C SER A 40 -3.48 -22.63 5.61
N GLN A 41 -3.28 -22.49 6.92
CA GLN A 41 -2.30 -21.54 7.46
C GLN A 41 -0.86 -21.81 6.97
N GLN A 42 -0.55 -23.06 6.59
CA GLN A 42 0.76 -23.45 6.10
C GLN A 42 1.01 -22.99 4.65
N ASP A 43 -0.05 -22.66 3.92
CA ASP A 43 0.04 -22.18 2.54
C ASP A 43 0.30 -20.66 2.48
N VAL A 44 0.29 -19.95 3.63
CA VAL A 44 0.35 -18.48 3.69
C VAL A 44 1.39 -18.03 4.71
N SER A 45 2.32 -17.19 4.26
CA SER A 45 3.25 -16.46 5.11
C SER A 45 2.94 -14.96 5.13
N PHE A 46 3.36 -14.29 6.19
CA PHE A 46 3.14 -12.86 6.40
C PHE A 46 4.49 -12.19 6.66
N ALA A 47 4.90 -11.28 5.76
CA ALA A 47 6.07 -10.45 6.01
C ALA A 47 5.72 -9.36 7.02
N SER A 48 6.55 -9.24 8.07
CA SER A 48 6.46 -8.16 9.06
C SER A 48 7.72 -7.32 8.95
N TYR A 49 7.55 -6.03 8.65
CA TYR A 49 8.64 -5.07 8.50
C TYR A 49 8.35 -3.75 9.25
N GLY A 50 7.26 -3.70 10.00
CA GLY A 50 6.83 -2.49 10.71
C GLY A 50 7.85 -2.01 11.75
N GLU A 51 8.65 -2.92 12.33
CA GLU A 51 9.69 -2.59 13.30
C GLU A 51 10.73 -1.58 12.79
N PHE A 52 11.01 -1.54 11.48
CA PHE A 52 11.98 -0.59 10.90
C PHE A 52 11.52 0.87 10.94
N PHE A 53 10.26 1.12 11.19
CA PHE A 53 9.70 2.46 11.35
C PHE A 53 9.62 2.92 12.81
N ARG A 54 10.05 2.08 13.76
CA ARG A 54 10.09 2.39 15.18
C ARG A 54 11.50 2.16 15.72
N PRO A 55 12.20 3.20 16.19
CA PRO A 55 13.53 3.04 16.80
C PRO A 55 13.47 2.08 17.99
N GLU A 56 14.51 1.23 18.14
CA GLU A 56 14.59 0.28 19.27
C GLU A 56 14.48 0.97 20.64
N SER A 57 15.01 2.20 20.76
CA SER A 57 14.91 3.03 21.95
C SER A 57 13.47 3.41 22.33
N GLU A 58 12.53 3.30 21.40
CA GLU A 58 11.13 3.72 21.58
C GLU A 58 10.19 2.55 21.86
N PHE A 59 10.65 1.29 21.82
CA PHE A 59 9.78 0.13 22.11
C PHE A 59 9.18 0.15 23.53
N LEU A 60 9.87 0.77 24.48
CA LEU A 60 9.40 0.95 25.87
C LEU A 60 8.76 2.32 26.13
N ALA A 61 8.81 3.23 25.17
CA ALA A 61 8.18 4.56 25.29
C ALA A 61 6.74 4.55 24.75
N PRO A 62 5.85 5.41 25.29
CA PRO A 62 4.56 5.66 24.68
C PRO A 62 4.73 6.09 23.21
N ALA A 63 3.79 5.69 22.34
CA ALA A 63 3.81 6.14 20.96
C ALA A 63 3.88 7.68 20.88
N PRO A 64 4.69 8.24 19.98
CA PRO A 64 4.77 9.70 19.81
C PRO A 64 3.40 10.32 19.59
N ARG A 65 3.16 11.47 20.21
CA ARG A 65 1.93 12.24 19.98
C ARG A 65 2.23 13.31 18.96
N TYR A 66 1.89 13.05 17.71
CA TYR A 66 2.05 13.99 16.61
C TYR A 66 0.84 14.92 16.48
N ASP A 67 1.10 16.17 16.04
CA ASP A 67 0.09 17.14 15.62
C ASP A 67 0.48 17.78 14.27
N ALA A 68 -0.32 18.72 13.77
CA ALA A 68 -0.11 19.36 12.48
C ALA A 68 1.27 20.04 12.31
N SER A 69 1.91 20.45 13.40
CA SER A 69 3.25 21.08 13.37
C SER A 69 4.37 20.07 13.14
N ASP A 70 4.08 18.77 13.33
CA ASP A 70 5.01 17.67 13.12
C ASP A 70 5.04 17.19 11.66
N VAL A 71 4.12 17.65 10.81
CA VAL A 71 4.16 17.35 9.36
C VAL A 71 5.37 18.05 8.76
N GLY A 72 6.34 17.25 8.31
CA GLY A 72 7.61 17.74 7.76
C GLY A 72 7.43 18.41 6.39
N PRO A 73 8.21 19.47 6.12
CA PRO A 73 8.14 20.17 4.84
C PRO A 73 8.57 19.29 3.66
N GLY A 74 7.99 19.53 2.49
CA GLY A 74 8.28 18.82 1.27
C GLY A 74 7.48 17.53 1.15
N TYR A 75 8.10 16.36 1.32
CA TYR A 75 7.45 15.08 0.99
C TYR A 75 6.19 14.78 1.80
N GLU A 76 6.21 15.02 3.11
CA GLU A 76 5.04 14.74 3.97
C GLU A 76 3.89 15.70 3.64
N GLU A 77 4.20 16.98 3.35
CA GLU A 77 3.20 17.95 2.89
C GLU A 77 2.63 17.55 1.52
N ASP A 78 3.50 17.18 0.55
CA ASP A 78 3.07 16.75 -0.78
C ASP A 78 2.17 15.50 -0.71
N LEU A 79 2.50 14.53 0.16
CA LEU A 79 1.70 13.33 0.41
C LEU A 79 0.35 13.69 1.05
N LEU A 80 0.37 14.55 2.07
CA LEU A 80 -0.83 14.99 2.77
C LEU A 80 -1.78 15.73 1.81
N GLU A 81 -1.25 16.62 0.96
CA GLU A 81 -2.03 17.34 -0.05
C GLU A 81 -2.65 16.40 -1.08
N ALA A 82 -1.89 15.43 -1.57
CA ALA A 82 -2.39 14.43 -2.52
C ALA A 82 -3.53 13.59 -1.93
N LEU A 83 -3.40 13.19 -0.65
CA LEU A 83 -4.46 12.47 0.06
C LEU A 83 -5.68 13.36 0.31
N TRP A 84 -5.47 14.63 0.64
CA TRP A 84 -6.57 15.60 0.82
C TRP A 84 -7.34 15.82 -0.47
N GLN A 85 -6.64 16.07 -1.58
CA GLN A 85 -7.29 16.22 -2.89
C GLN A 85 -8.12 14.97 -3.24
N ARG A 86 -7.53 13.77 -3.07
CA ARG A 86 -8.24 12.53 -3.39
C ARG A 86 -9.44 12.29 -2.45
N ALA A 87 -9.32 12.63 -1.17
CA ALA A 87 -10.45 12.53 -0.25
C ALA A 87 -11.62 13.43 -0.68
N ALA A 88 -11.32 14.64 -1.13
CA ALA A 88 -12.32 15.56 -1.66
C ALA A 88 -12.97 15.05 -2.97
N ASP A 89 -12.21 14.35 -3.82
CA ASP A 89 -12.75 13.72 -5.03
C ASP A 89 -13.69 12.55 -4.72
N CYS A 90 -13.53 11.89 -3.57
CA CYS A 90 -14.28 10.69 -3.18
C CYS A 90 -15.40 10.96 -2.17
N ASP A 91 -15.33 12.05 -1.42
CA ASP A 91 -16.25 12.34 -0.31
C ASP A 91 -16.65 13.81 -0.30
N GLU A 92 -17.92 14.08 -0.61
CA GLU A 92 -18.49 15.43 -0.65
C GLU A 92 -18.43 16.18 0.70
N ALA A 93 -18.21 15.47 1.82
CA ALA A 93 -18.01 16.08 3.13
C ALA A 93 -16.62 16.72 3.29
N VAL A 94 -15.67 16.40 2.40
CA VAL A 94 -14.32 16.93 2.40
C VAL A 94 -14.22 18.15 1.49
N ILE A 95 -13.88 19.30 2.08
CA ILE A 95 -13.65 20.53 1.31
C ILE A 95 -12.30 20.38 0.57
N PRO A 96 -12.26 20.56 -0.77
CA PRO A 96 -11.02 20.45 -1.53
C PRO A 96 -10.00 21.54 -1.14
N PRO A 97 -8.67 21.32 -1.40
CA PRO A 97 -7.69 22.38 -1.28
C PRO A 97 -8.05 23.53 -2.23
N GLY A 98 -8.04 24.79 -1.69
CA GLY A 98 -8.31 26.00 -2.47
C GLY A 98 -7.06 26.49 -3.19
N GLU A 99 -7.23 27.38 -4.21
CA GLU A 99 -6.12 28.00 -4.95
C GLU A 99 -5.13 28.78 -4.06
N GLU A 100 -5.58 29.26 -2.89
CA GLU A 100 -4.76 30.00 -1.93
C GLU A 100 -3.83 29.12 -1.07
N VAL A 101 -3.92 27.79 -1.23
CA VAL A 101 -3.19 26.81 -0.40
C VAL A 101 -1.80 26.48 -0.97
N LEU A 102 -1.28 27.28 -1.89
CA LEU A 102 0.06 27.13 -2.48
C LEU A 102 1.22 27.44 -1.50
N GLY A 103 0.93 27.70 -0.22
CA GLY A 103 1.92 27.95 0.83
C GLY A 103 2.21 26.72 1.68
N ARG A 104 3.45 26.28 1.73
CA ARG A 104 3.94 25.22 2.63
C ARG A 104 4.06 25.78 4.05
N THR A 105 3.01 25.67 4.84
CA THR A 105 2.97 26.19 6.22
C THR A 105 2.23 25.23 7.14
N PRO A 106 2.51 25.22 8.46
CA PRO A 106 1.75 24.46 9.45
C PRO A 106 0.23 24.73 9.40
N ALA A 107 -0.17 25.91 8.93
CA ALA A 107 -1.58 26.26 8.74
C ALA A 107 -2.24 25.47 7.61
N VAL A 108 -1.49 25.14 6.55
CA VAL A 108 -1.97 24.30 5.44
C VAL A 108 -2.12 22.86 5.90
N ALA A 109 -1.11 22.31 6.60
CA ALA A 109 -1.20 20.98 7.19
C ALA A 109 -2.41 20.86 8.14
N ARG A 110 -2.66 21.86 8.99
CA ARG A 110 -3.84 21.90 9.85
C ARG A 110 -5.14 21.87 9.05
N ARG A 111 -5.27 22.68 7.99
CA ARG A 111 -6.47 22.69 7.14
C ARG A 111 -6.69 21.33 6.44
N ALA A 112 -5.63 20.71 5.96
CA ALA A 112 -5.69 19.40 5.34
C ALA A 112 -6.17 18.33 6.32
N LEU A 113 -5.61 18.31 7.54
CA LEU A 113 -6.02 17.39 8.60
C LEU A 113 -7.46 17.63 9.05
N ASP A 114 -7.87 18.89 9.21
CA ASP A 114 -9.25 19.26 9.55
C ASP A 114 -10.24 18.83 8.44
N ALA A 115 -9.86 18.96 7.17
CA ALA A 115 -10.68 18.50 6.05
C ALA A 115 -10.76 16.97 6.00
N LEU A 116 -9.62 16.30 6.12
CA LEU A 116 -9.53 14.83 6.13
C LEU A 116 -10.24 14.19 7.33
N SER A 117 -10.28 14.86 8.49
CA SER A 117 -11.01 14.36 9.67
C SER A 117 -12.52 14.18 9.43
N ARG A 118 -13.07 14.87 8.42
CA ARG A 118 -14.47 14.74 8.00
C ARG A 118 -14.69 13.59 7.02
N SER A 119 -13.62 13.04 6.47
CA SER A 119 -13.70 11.95 5.50
C SER A 119 -14.02 10.61 6.15
N LYS A 120 -14.71 9.75 5.42
CA LYS A 120 -14.91 8.35 5.81
C LYS A 120 -13.57 7.60 5.90
N PHE A 121 -12.56 8.06 5.17
CA PHE A 121 -11.22 7.48 5.15
C PHE A 121 -10.52 7.57 6.52
N LEU A 122 -10.61 8.72 7.23
CA LEU A 122 -10.04 8.89 8.56
C LEU A 122 -11.00 8.51 9.69
N ALA A 123 -12.20 8.04 9.40
CA ALA A 123 -13.17 7.66 10.43
C ALA A 123 -12.57 6.60 11.38
N GLY A 124 -12.40 6.96 12.64
CA GLY A 124 -11.81 6.10 13.68
C GLY A 124 -10.28 6.07 13.74
N ILE A 125 -9.59 6.85 12.91
CA ILE A 125 -8.13 7.01 12.98
C ILE A 125 -7.81 8.32 13.72
N ALA A 126 -7.03 8.23 14.80
CA ALA A 126 -6.57 9.42 15.50
C ALA A 126 -5.60 10.24 14.62
N GLU A 127 -5.67 11.59 14.69
CA GLU A 127 -4.79 12.49 13.94
C GLU A 127 -3.31 12.13 14.12
N SER A 128 -2.88 11.89 15.36
CA SER A 128 -1.50 11.51 15.67
C SER A 128 -1.08 10.20 14.98
N ALA A 129 -1.95 9.20 14.91
CA ALA A 129 -1.67 7.95 14.22
C ALA A 129 -1.58 8.16 12.70
N PHE A 130 -2.45 9.00 12.14
CA PHE A 130 -2.40 9.34 10.71
C PHE A 130 -1.10 10.05 10.34
N ILE A 131 -0.66 11.04 11.14
CA ILE A 131 0.62 11.72 10.93
C ILE A 131 1.79 10.73 11.08
N GLY A 132 1.73 9.83 12.07
CA GLY A 132 2.69 8.73 12.19
C GLY A 132 2.78 7.88 10.92
N ASN A 133 1.64 7.60 10.30
CA ASN A 133 1.58 6.88 9.03
C ASN A 133 2.25 7.66 7.87
N LEU A 134 2.03 8.99 7.78
CA LEU A 134 2.73 9.83 6.80
C LEU A 134 4.24 9.76 6.98
N LYS A 135 4.72 9.80 8.24
CA LYS A 135 6.15 9.69 8.56
C LYS A 135 6.74 8.34 8.15
N GLN A 136 6.03 7.23 8.34
CA GLN A 136 6.49 5.91 7.88
C GLN A 136 6.69 5.88 6.36
N VAL A 137 5.73 6.42 5.60
CA VAL A 137 5.84 6.51 4.13
C VAL A 137 7.02 7.43 3.76
N SER A 138 7.16 8.59 4.43
CA SER A 138 8.26 9.53 4.23
C SER A 138 9.63 8.87 4.50
N THR A 139 9.73 8.10 5.58
CA THR A 139 10.94 7.37 5.94
C THR A 139 11.28 6.31 4.88
N TYR A 140 10.30 5.54 4.40
CA TYR A 140 10.52 4.54 3.36
C TYR A 140 11.13 5.15 2.08
N PHE A 141 10.62 6.29 1.62
CA PHE A 141 11.12 6.93 0.40
C PHE A 141 12.33 7.84 0.62
N GLY A 142 12.53 8.37 1.83
CA GLY A 142 13.57 9.34 2.17
C GLY A 142 14.85 8.70 2.71
N ASP A 143 14.76 7.60 3.46
CA ASP A 143 15.91 6.90 4.05
C ASP A 143 16.22 5.62 3.26
N LYS A 144 17.32 5.67 2.52
CA LYS A 144 17.80 4.54 1.71
C LYS A 144 18.09 3.29 2.54
N LYS A 145 18.56 3.46 3.79
CA LYS A 145 18.88 2.33 4.66
C LYS A 145 17.60 1.63 5.08
N THR A 146 16.65 2.36 5.65
CA THR A 146 15.34 1.81 6.04
C THR A 146 14.63 1.14 4.87
N ARG A 147 14.67 1.78 3.68
CA ARG A 147 14.08 1.18 2.46
C ARG A 147 14.73 -0.16 2.12
N ALA A 148 16.06 -0.25 2.16
CA ALA A 148 16.78 -1.48 1.88
C ALA A 148 16.50 -2.56 2.93
N ASP A 149 16.54 -2.21 4.22
CA ASP A 149 16.26 -3.13 5.32
C ASP A 149 14.83 -3.72 5.22
N VAL A 150 13.85 -2.89 4.88
CA VAL A 150 12.46 -3.33 4.64
C VAL A 150 12.37 -4.28 3.45
N GLN A 151 13.06 -3.96 2.34
CA GLN A 151 13.05 -4.80 1.15
C GLN A 151 13.74 -6.14 1.41
N GLU A 152 14.88 -6.15 2.09
CA GLU A 152 15.59 -7.37 2.49
C GLU A 152 14.71 -8.25 3.37
N LYS A 153 14.06 -7.66 4.39
CA LYS A 153 13.14 -8.37 5.28
C LYS A 153 11.98 -9.03 4.54
N VAL A 154 11.41 -8.36 3.54
CA VAL A 154 10.33 -8.94 2.72
C VAL A 154 10.88 -10.01 1.78
N ALA A 155 12.09 -9.81 1.22
CA ALA A 155 12.74 -10.81 0.37
C ALA A 155 13.04 -12.11 1.13
N GLU A 156 13.51 -12.02 2.39
CA GLU A 156 13.73 -13.17 3.27
C GLU A 156 12.45 -13.98 3.56
N ALA A 157 11.29 -13.33 3.50
CA ALA A 157 10.00 -14.00 3.71
C ALA A 157 9.49 -14.75 2.46
N ILE A 158 10.13 -14.58 1.29
CA ILE A 158 9.80 -15.28 0.06
C ILE A 158 10.43 -16.68 0.10
N ALA A 159 9.63 -17.70 0.38
CA ALA A 159 10.05 -19.08 0.42
C ALA A 159 10.15 -19.70 -1.00
N ASP A 160 10.79 -20.86 -1.12
CA ASP A 160 10.98 -21.57 -2.40
C ASP A 160 9.66 -21.98 -3.08
N ASP A 161 8.62 -22.18 -2.30
CA ASP A 161 7.27 -22.51 -2.79
C ASP A 161 6.36 -21.29 -2.96
N THR A 162 6.80 -20.07 -2.63
CA THR A 162 6.01 -18.84 -2.83
C THR A 162 5.73 -18.62 -4.32
N ARG A 163 4.47 -18.52 -4.69
CA ARG A 163 4.00 -18.31 -6.08
C ARG A 163 3.31 -16.97 -6.26
N VAL A 164 2.66 -16.48 -5.22
CA VAL A 164 1.90 -15.22 -5.25
C VAL A 164 2.35 -14.32 -4.12
N ILE A 165 2.63 -13.05 -4.44
CA ILE A 165 2.81 -11.99 -3.44
C ILE A 165 1.57 -11.11 -3.46
N VAL A 166 0.93 -10.94 -2.30
CA VAL A 166 -0.21 -10.04 -2.08
C VAL A 166 0.26 -8.84 -1.27
N GLY A 167 0.36 -7.68 -1.89
CA GLY A 167 0.80 -6.45 -1.22
C GLY A 167 -0.36 -5.46 -1.01
N HIS A 168 -0.49 -4.92 0.20
CA HIS A 168 -1.51 -3.91 0.53
C HIS A 168 -0.87 -2.56 0.84
N SER A 169 -1.47 -1.46 0.34
CA SER A 169 -1.00 -0.11 0.63
C SER A 169 0.50 0.06 0.33
N LEU A 170 1.32 0.59 1.25
CA LEU A 170 2.77 0.65 1.11
C LEU A 170 3.39 -0.74 0.85
N GLY A 171 2.83 -1.81 1.42
CA GLY A 171 3.30 -3.18 1.15
C GLY A 171 3.20 -3.59 -0.32
N SER A 172 2.33 -2.98 -1.11
CA SER A 172 2.28 -3.19 -2.56
C SER A 172 3.46 -2.55 -3.29
N VAL A 173 3.94 -1.40 -2.79
CA VAL A 173 5.15 -0.74 -3.29
C VAL A 173 6.38 -1.55 -2.92
N VAL A 174 6.47 -1.98 -1.66
CA VAL A 174 7.58 -2.83 -1.18
C VAL A 174 7.64 -4.11 -2.00
N ALA A 175 6.51 -4.82 -2.19
CA ALA A 175 6.44 -6.05 -2.97
C ALA A 175 6.86 -5.84 -4.43
N TYR A 176 6.41 -4.74 -5.05
CA TYR A 176 6.81 -4.36 -6.40
C TYR A 176 8.33 -4.19 -6.50
N GLU A 177 8.94 -3.43 -5.60
CA GLU A 177 10.37 -3.13 -5.61
C GLU A 177 11.24 -4.35 -5.27
N VAL A 178 10.81 -5.18 -4.33
CA VAL A 178 11.49 -6.43 -3.95
C VAL A 178 11.61 -7.38 -5.14
N LEU A 179 10.59 -7.49 -5.98
CA LEU A 179 10.64 -8.33 -7.17
C LEU A 179 11.72 -7.91 -8.17
N PHE A 180 12.13 -6.63 -8.19
CA PHE A 180 13.24 -6.15 -9.02
C PHE A 180 14.60 -6.27 -8.31
N ALA A 181 14.65 -5.91 -7.02
CA ALA A 181 15.90 -5.90 -6.24
C ALA A 181 16.38 -7.32 -5.93
N HIS A 182 15.44 -8.24 -5.68
CA HIS A 182 15.67 -9.63 -5.31
C HIS A 182 14.83 -10.55 -6.22
N PRO A 183 15.29 -10.83 -7.46
CA PRO A 183 14.52 -11.64 -8.40
C PRO A 183 14.28 -13.06 -7.89
N HIS A 184 13.03 -13.46 -7.77
CA HIS A 184 12.59 -14.78 -7.34
C HIS A 184 11.82 -15.46 -8.48
N GLN A 185 12.48 -16.34 -9.23
CA GLN A 185 11.91 -16.99 -10.41
C GLN A 185 10.66 -17.85 -10.12
N GLN A 186 10.52 -18.32 -8.87
CA GLN A 186 9.36 -19.08 -8.43
C GLN A 186 8.10 -18.23 -8.23
N VAL A 187 8.24 -16.91 -8.00
CA VAL A 187 7.10 -15.99 -7.86
C VAL A 187 6.50 -15.73 -9.25
N ARG A 188 5.24 -16.05 -9.41
CA ARG A 188 4.53 -15.99 -10.70
C ARG A 188 3.56 -14.83 -10.80
N ALA A 189 3.06 -14.35 -9.64
CA ALA A 189 2.07 -13.30 -9.63
C ALA A 189 2.29 -12.28 -8.51
N LEU A 190 1.98 -11.02 -8.85
CA LEU A 190 1.80 -9.92 -7.91
C LEU A 190 0.33 -9.52 -7.87
N VAL A 191 -0.25 -9.46 -6.67
CA VAL A 191 -1.60 -8.93 -6.44
C VAL A 191 -1.49 -7.72 -5.54
N THR A 192 -1.84 -6.53 -6.05
CA THR A 192 -1.78 -5.27 -5.30
C THR A 192 -3.18 -4.87 -4.86
N LEU A 193 -3.33 -4.52 -3.58
CA LEU A 193 -4.59 -4.17 -2.94
C LEU A 193 -4.50 -2.75 -2.38
N GLY A 194 -5.43 -1.86 -2.72
CA GLY A 194 -5.42 -0.49 -2.20
C GLY A 194 -4.09 0.23 -2.43
N SER A 195 -3.52 0.09 -3.62
CA SER A 195 -2.12 0.42 -3.91
C SER A 195 -1.92 1.90 -4.28
N PRO A 196 -0.93 2.59 -3.68
CA PRO A 196 -0.55 3.95 -4.07
C PRO A 196 0.40 4.01 -5.27
N LEU A 197 0.71 2.90 -5.94
CA LEU A 197 1.70 2.82 -7.02
C LEU A 197 1.47 3.84 -8.16
N GLY A 198 0.24 4.26 -8.39
CA GLY A 198 -0.11 5.26 -9.41
C GLY A 198 0.00 6.71 -8.94
N LEU A 199 0.26 6.98 -7.66
CA LEU A 199 0.25 8.33 -7.10
C LEU A 199 1.50 9.09 -7.54
N ARG A 200 1.35 9.95 -8.56
CA ARG A 200 2.44 10.75 -9.12
C ARG A 200 3.01 11.73 -8.10
N ASN A 201 4.25 12.18 -8.34
CA ASN A 201 5.04 13.08 -7.51
C ASN A 201 5.39 12.50 -6.12
N VAL A 202 4.58 11.61 -5.58
CA VAL A 202 4.71 11.08 -4.22
C VAL A 202 5.23 9.64 -4.22
N VAL A 203 4.65 8.75 -5.03
CA VAL A 203 5.02 7.33 -5.07
C VAL A 203 5.58 6.94 -6.43
N PHE A 204 4.80 7.12 -7.52
CA PHE A 204 5.15 6.63 -8.85
C PHE A 204 6.55 7.08 -9.30
N ASP A 205 6.84 8.37 -9.17
CA ASP A 205 8.10 8.97 -9.64
C ASP A 205 9.31 8.64 -8.72
N ARG A 206 9.07 7.95 -7.61
CA ARG A 206 10.08 7.53 -6.62
C ARG A 206 10.32 6.02 -6.59
N LEU A 207 9.64 5.27 -7.47
CA LEU A 207 9.78 3.80 -7.54
C LEU A 207 11.20 3.39 -7.97
N THR A 208 11.57 2.19 -7.57
CA THR A 208 12.78 1.50 -8.03
C THR A 208 12.38 0.16 -8.66
N PRO A 209 12.61 -0.04 -9.98
CA PRO A 209 13.26 0.90 -10.91
C PRO A 209 12.42 2.15 -11.18
N ALA A 210 13.11 3.26 -11.46
CA ALA A 210 12.45 4.51 -11.79
C ALA A 210 11.63 4.39 -13.07
N PRO A 211 10.44 5.02 -13.15
CA PRO A 211 9.66 5.07 -14.37
C PRO A 211 10.47 5.71 -15.51
N ALA A 212 10.32 5.19 -16.71
CA ALA A 212 11.09 5.61 -17.88
C ALA A 212 10.18 6.15 -18.99
N ALA A 213 10.74 7.06 -19.79
CA ALA A 213 10.06 7.58 -20.97
C ALA A 213 9.88 6.48 -22.03
N VAL A 214 8.69 6.40 -22.59
CA VAL A 214 8.39 5.47 -23.69
C VAL A 214 8.96 6.05 -24.98
N PRO A 215 9.83 5.32 -25.71
CA PRO A 215 10.40 5.81 -26.97
C PRO A 215 9.33 6.28 -27.96
N GLY A 216 9.49 7.50 -28.49
CA GLY A 216 8.54 8.08 -29.46
C GLY A 216 7.25 8.61 -28.85
N SER A 217 7.13 8.69 -27.52
CA SER A 217 5.97 9.21 -26.80
C SER A 217 6.38 10.22 -25.71
N LYS A 218 5.43 11.04 -25.26
CA LYS A 218 5.59 11.88 -24.06
C LYS A 218 5.23 11.12 -22.77
N GLN A 219 4.85 9.85 -22.90
CA GLN A 219 4.41 9.04 -21.79
C GLN A 219 5.61 8.52 -20.98
N VAL A 220 5.47 8.54 -19.66
CA VAL A 220 6.39 7.90 -18.71
C VAL A 220 5.68 6.71 -18.08
N MET A 221 6.31 5.55 -18.12
CA MET A 221 5.75 4.30 -17.59
C MET A 221 6.68 3.66 -16.58
N GLY A 222 6.08 3.03 -15.56
CA GLY A 222 6.77 2.12 -14.65
C GLY A 222 7.08 0.79 -15.34
N ALA A 223 8.08 0.09 -14.84
CA ALA A 223 8.47 -1.22 -15.34
C ALA A 223 7.45 -2.29 -14.96
N TRP A 224 7.26 -3.29 -15.83
CA TRP A 224 6.51 -4.50 -15.47
C TRP A 224 7.36 -5.35 -14.52
N PRO A 225 6.85 -5.74 -13.32
CA PRO A 225 7.62 -6.60 -12.42
C PRO A 225 7.90 -7.97 -13.07
N PRO A 226 8.98 -8.66 -12.67
CA PRO A 226 9.38 -9.94 -13.30
C PRO A 226 8.46 -11.09 -12.88
N VAL A 227 7.17 -10.96 -13.16
CA VAL A 227 6.11 -11.96 -12.90
C VAL A 227 5.25 -12.16 -14.14
N GLY A 228 4.67 -13.35 -14.27
CA GLY A 228 3.77 -13.69 -15.38
C GLY A 228 2.40 -13.00 -15.27
N MET A 229 1.96 -12.67 -14.06
CA MET A 229 0.66 -12.04 -13.83
C MET A 229 0.77 -10.88 -12.82
N TRP A 230 0.13 -9.77 -13.14
CA TRP A 230 -0.10 -8.69 -12.18
C TRP A 230 -1.60 -8.38 -12.12
N ALA A 231 -2.18 -8.42 -10.93
CA ALA A 231 -3.53 -7.98 -10.67
C ALA A 231 -3.53 -6.79 -9.71
N ASN A 232 -4.37 -5.79 -9.96
CA ASN A 232 -4.56 -4.65 -9.08
C ASN A 232 -6.03 -4.54 -8.67
N VAL A 233 -6.27 -4.51 -7.37
CA VAL A 233 -7.60 -4.37 -6.77
C VAL A 233 -7.68 -3.04 -6.06
N ALA A 234 -8.59 -2.18 -6.49
CA ALA A 234 -8.78 -0.84 -5.92
C ALA A 234 -10.25 -0.61 -5.57
N ASP A 235 -10.50 0.00 -4.42
CA ASP A 235 -11.82 0.49 -4.04
C ASP A 235 -12.00 1.93 -4.51
N THR A 236 -13.18 2.27 -5.01
CA THR A 236 -13.48 3.61 -5.55
C THR A 236 -13.45 4.71 -4.49
N GLY A 237 -13.66 4.35 -3.22
CA GLY A 237 -13.59 5.26 -2.08
C GLY A 237 -12.24 5.24 -1.36
N ASP A 238 -11.28 4.44 -1.83
CA ASP A 238 -9.96 4.36 -1.22
C ASP A 238 -9.09 5.56 -1.63
N VAL A 239 -8.82 6.41 -0.66
CA VAL A 239 -8.02 7.64 -0.83
C VAL A 239 -6.57 7.32 -1.17
N VAL A 240 -6.02 6.22 -0.66
CA VAL A 240 -4.64 5.80 -0.91
C VAL A 240 -4.49 5.23 -2.32
N ALA A 241 -5.46 4.45 -2.80
CA ALA A 241 -5.52 3.95 -4.17
C ALA A 241 -6.02 5.01 -5.15
N ALA A 242 -5.48 6.23 -5.07
CA ALA A 242 -5.95 7.40 -5.83
C ALA A 242 -6.02 7.18 -7.34
N VAL A 243 -5.13 6.36 -7.88
CA VAL A 243 -5.17 5.90 -9.27
C VAL A 243 -5.65 4.46 -9.26
N GLU A 244 -6.97 4.29 -9.41
CA GLU A 244 -7.59 2.96 -9.38
C GLU A 244 -7.11 2.06 -10.51
N ASP A 245 -6.94 2.60 -11.72
CA ASP A 245 -6.49 1.88 -12.91
C ASP A 245 -5.00 2.15 -13.19
N LEU A 246 -4.17 1.15 -12.90
CA LEU A 246 -2.74 1.24 -13.10
C LEU A 246 -2.28 0.95 -14.54
N ARG A 247 -3.17 0.48 -15.43
CA ARG A 247 -2.81 0.13 -16.82
C ARG A 247 -2.19 1.27 -17.63
N PRO A 248 -2.65 2.53 -17.51
CA PRO A 248 -2.02 3.65 -18.21
C PRO A 248 -0.57 3.93 -17.78
N LEU A 249 -0.19 3.47 -16.58
CA LEU A 249 1.13 3.74 -16.00
C LEU A 249 2.11 2.56 -16.11
N PHE A 250 1.61 1.33 -16.17
CA PHE A 250 2.45 0.13 -16.12
C PHE A 250 2.19 -0.88 -17.26
N GLY A 251 1.16 -0.66 -18.06
CA GLY A 251 0.83 -1.52 -19.20
C GLY A 251 -0.54 -2.19 -19.11
N SER A 252 -1.11 -2.46 -20.28
CA SER A 252 -2.48 -3.00 -20.41
C SER A 252 -2.64 -4.44 -19.91
N GLY A 253 -1.55 -5.14 -19.61
CA GLY A 253 -1.57 -6.52 -19.10
C GLY A 253 -2.05 -6.66 -17.65
N ILE A 254 -2.15 -5.56 -16.89
CA ILE A 254 -2.66 -5.59 -15.51
C ILE A 254 -4.13 -6.03 -15.51
N ARG A 255 -4.43 -7.07 -14.72
CA ARG A 255 -5.81 -7.48 -14.40
C ARG A 255 -6.39 -6.51 -13.38
N GLN A 256 -7.09 -5.50 -13.87
CA GLN A 256 -7.66 -4.45 -13.03
C GLN A 256 -9.03 -4.87 -12.48
N LEU A 257 -9.21 -4.80 -11.16
CA LEU A 257 -10.46 -5.05 -10.46
C LEU A 257 -10.86 -3.84 -9.62
N ARG A 258 -12.11 -3.41 -9.74
CA ARG A 258 -12.74 -2.44 -8.84
C ARG A 258 -13.65 -3.15 -7.84
N VAL A 259 -13.51 -2.80 -6.57
CA VAL A 259 -14.34 -3.27 -5.47
C VAL A 259 -15.02 -2.11 -4.75
N TYR A 260 -15.94 -2.41 -3.85
CA TYR A 260 -16.59 -1.43 -3.00
C TYR A 260 -16.66 -1.97 -1.56
N ASN A 261 -15.82 -1.44 -0.68
CA ASN A 261 -15.67 -1.85 0.72
C ASN A 261 -16.44 -0.94 1.70
N GLY A 262 -17.20 0.02 1.17
CA GLY A 262 -17.98 0.95 1.97
C GLY A 262 -17.11 1.86 2.84
N ALA A 263 -17.46 1.97 4.13
CA ALA A 263 -16.72 2.81 5.07
C ALA A 263 -15.31 2.29 5.40
N LYS A 264 -14.95 1.09 4.97
CA LYS A 264 -13.64 0.47 5.17
C LYS A 264 -12.86 0.36 3.85
N ALA A 265 -12.94 1.39 3.02
CA ALA A 265 -12.39 1.40 1.67
C ALA A 265 -10.91 0.99 1.61
N HIS A 266 -10.09 1.39 2.60
CA HIS A 266 -8.66 1.06 2.67
C HIS A 266 -8.33 -0.12 3.62
N ASP A 267 -9.32 -0.79 4.19
CA ASP A 267 -9.07 -1.90 5.11
C ASP A 267 -8.67 -3.18 4.37
N MET A 268 -7.50 -3.73 4.69
CA MET A 268 -6.95 -4.91 4.04
C MET A 268 -7.86 -6.13 4.16
N THR A 269 -8.56 -6.31 5.30
CA THR A 269 -9.45 -7.45 5.50
C THR A 269 -10.64 -7.39 4.54
N SER A 270 -11.15 -6.20 4.24
CA SER A 270 -12.21 -5.99 3.27
C SER A 270 -11.79 -6.39 1.86
N TYR A 271 -10.59 -6.01 1.44
CA TYR A 271 -10.01 -6.44 0.16
C TYR A 271 -9.85 -7.96 0.08
N LEU A 272 -9.28 -8.57 1.14
CA LEU A 272 -8.99 -10.02 1.19
C LEU A 272 -10.25 -10.87 1.19
N THR A 273 -11.35 -10.38 1.78
CA THR A 273 -12.62 -11.11 1.90
C THR A 273 -13.44 -11.13 0.61
N ASP A 274 -13.15 -10.23 -0.36
CA ASP A 274 -13.86 -10.17 -1.64
C ASP A 274 -13.53 -11.42 -2.47
N PRO A 275 -14.54 -12.20 -2.93
CA PRO A 275 -14.33 -13.43 -3.70
C PRO A 275 -13.55 -13.21 -4.99
N ARG A 276 -13.71 -12.06 -5.64
CA ARG A 276 -13.00 -11.72 -6.88
C ARG A 276 -11.50 -11.49 -6.62
N THR A 277 -11.13 -10.96 -5.43
CA THR A 277 -9.74 -10.93 -4.97
C THR A 277 -9.21 -12.35 -4.79
N GLY A 278 -10.00 -13.24 -4.18
CA GLY A 278 -9.69 -14.66 -4.06
C GLY A 278 -9.44 -15.32 -5.41
N GLU A 279 -10.30 -15.06 -6.41
CA GLU A 279 -10.15 -15.55 -7.79
C GLU A 279 -8.82 -15.11 -8.43
N LEU A 280 -8.43 -13.83 -8.22
CA LEU A 280 -7.16 -13.31 -8.75
C LEU A 280 -5.95 -13.95 -8.07
N ILE A 281 -6.01 -14.19 -6.76
CA ILE A 281 -4.96 -14.90 -6.02
C ILE A 281 -4.84 -16.35 -6.53
N LEU A 282 -5.97 -17.06 -6.66
CA LEU A 282 -6.00 -18.42 -7.20
C LEU A 282 -5.46 -18.47 -8.64
N ALA A 283 -5.82 -17.52 -9.49
CA ALA A 283 -5.28 -17.42 -10.83
C ALA A 283 -3.74 -17.24 -10.82
N GLY A 284 -3.21 -16.49 -9.85
CA GLY A 284 -1.77 -16.33 -9.66
C GLY A 284 -1.06 -17.61 -9.21
N LEU A 285 -1.70 -18.44 -8.41
CA LEU A 285 -1.15 -19.75 -7.99
C LEU A 285 -1.01 -20.72 -9.18
N HIS A 286 -1.82 -20.53 -10.22
CA HIS A 286 -1.85 -21.38 -11.43
C HIS A 286 -1.18 -20.75 -12.66
N ALA A 287 -0.63 -19.54 -12.52
CA ALA A 287 0.00 -18.78 -13.62
C ALA A 287 1.31 -19.42 -14.13
#